data_3d48a574d8388fdddfef7704d590d809
#
_entry.id   3d48a574d8388fdddfef7704d590d809
#
_cell.length_a   1.000
_cell.length_b   1.000
_cell.length_c   1.000
_cell.angle_alpha   90.00
_cell.angle_beta   90.00
_cell.angle_gamma   90.00
#
_symmetry.space_group_name_H-M   'P 1'
#
loop_
_entity.id
_entity.type
_entity.pdbx_description
1 polymer ?
#
loop_
_entity_poly.entity_id
_entity_poly.type
_entity_poly.pdbx_seq_one_letter_code
_entity_poly.pdbx_strand_id
1 'polypeptide(L)'
;SMTEYLDSKTSDSLEEFYRSEQIYAQMVQGLSDDVTEAAFRRMERSIRHMSEEYLDLVGQTIEAKRGRNVEKYRVRYENATQMYEYINTYIYSLNNEQFRSNSENYSRLSGAFRSFELFSVITLTIVAVISVAIVVKLTGEIISPLKRLTVMANEVAGENFDTELLPVQSEDEIGVVTGAFN
;
A
#
# COMPACT_ATOMS: atom_id res chain seq x y z
N SER A 1 0.77 -20.28 -34.61
CA SER A 1 1.92 -19.37 -34.62
C SER A 1 2.50 -19.19 -36.04
N MET A 2 3.22 -18.07 -36.28
CA MET A 2 3.88 -17.80 -37.57
C MET A 2 4.76 -18.98 -38.01
N THR A 3 5.59 -19.48 -37.13
CA THR A 3 6.52 -20.60 -37.37
C THR A 3 5.79 -21.86 -37.80
N GLU A 4 4.69 -22.18 -37.16
CA GLU A 4 3.86 -23.34 -37.47
C GLU A 4 3.24 -23.27 -38.86
N TYR A 5 2.72 -22.10 -39.26
CA TYR A 5 2.24 -21.89 -40.62
C TYR A 5 3.37 -22.01 -41.65
N LEU A 6 4.54 -21.47 -41.35
CA LEU A 6 5.70 -21.51 -42.26
C LEU A 6 6.21 -22.94 -42.48
N ASP A 7 6.03 -23.83 -41.50
CA ASP A 7 6.41 -25.24 -41.60
C ASP A 7 5.34 -26.11 -42.25
N SER A 8 4.10 -25.98 -41.81
CA SER A 8 2.97 -26.87 -42.26
C SER A 8 2.36 -26.46 -43.58
N LYS A 9 2.27 -25.17 -43.87
CA LYS A 9 1.63 -24.55 -45.05
C LYS A 9 0.19 -25.00 -45.28
N THR A 10 -0.54 -25.37 -44.24
CA THR A 10 -1.95 -25.79 -44.33
C THR A 10 -2.87 -24.58 -44.19
N SER A 11 -4.11 -24.71 -44.69
CA SER A 11 -5.13 -23.68 -44.53
C SER A 11 -5.49 -23.48 -43.05
N ASP A 12 -5.50 -24.56 -42.27
CA ASP A 12 -5.84 -24.54 -40.84
C ASP A 12 -4.78 -23.78 -40.04
N SER A 13 -3.49 -23.99 -40.31
CA SER A 13 -2.41 -23.24 -39.65
C SER A 13 -2.37 -21.77 -40.05
N LEU A 14 -2.85 -21.40 -41.23
CA LEU A 14 -3.02 -20.01 -41.63
C LEU A 14 -4.18 -19.33 -40.90
N GLU A 15 -5.29 -20.02 -40.73
CA GLU A 15 -6.45 -19.51 -39.98
C GLU A 15 -6.08 -19.32 -38.50
N GLU A 16 -5.40 -20.27 -37.88
CA GLU A 16 -4.90 -20.17 -36.51
C GLU A 16 -3.89 -19.04 -36.36
N PHE A 17 -3.04 -18.81 -37.35
CA PHE A 17 -2.15 -17.66 -37.36
C PHE A 17 -2.95 -16.34 -37.32
N TYR A 18 -3.89 -16.10 -38.21
CA TYR A 18 -4.68 -14.86 -38.24
C TYR A 18 -5.49 -14.66 -36.95
N ARG A 19 -6.00 -15.74 -36.38
CA ARG A 19 -6.69 -15.69 -35.10
C ARG A 19 -5.73 -15.24 -33.97
N SER A 20 -4.54 -15.81 -33.92
CA SER A 20 -3.50 -15.43 -32.94
C SER A 20 -3.03 -14.00 -33.13
N GLU A 21 -2.90 -13.52 -34.36
CA GLU A 21 -2.58 -12.15 -34.73
C GLU A 21 -3.62 -11.17 -34.19
N GLN A 22 -4.91 -11.45 -34.39
CA GLN A 22 -6.01 -10.63 -33.88
C GLN A 22 -6.00 -10.55 -32.35
N ILE A 23 -5.82 -11.69 -31.68
CA ILE A 23 -5.73 -11.74 -30.21
C ILE A 23 -4.54 -10.89 -29.71
N TYR A 24 -3.39 -11.04 -30.34
CA TYR A 24 -2.20 -10.28 -29.99
C TYR A 24 -2.39 -8.78 -30.22
N ALA A 25 -2.96 -8.37 -31.35
CA ALA A 25 -3.28 -6.97 -31.64
C ALA A 25 -4.24 -6.36 -30.61
N GLN A 26 -5.27 -7.10 -30.21
CA GLN A 26 -6.19 -6.66 -29.15
C GLN A 26 -5.50 -6.51 -27.79
N MET A 27 -4.63 -7.46 -27.42
CA MET A 27 -3.83 -7.35 -26.19
C MET A 27 -2.93 -6.12 -26.20
N VAL A 28 -2.26 -5.84 -27.32
CA VAL A 28 -1.39 -4.66 -27.48
C VAL A 28 -2.19 -3.36 -27.40
N GLN A 29 -3.39 -3.31 -27.96
CA GLN A 29 -4.28 -2.14 -27.83
C GLN A 29 -4.77 -1.92 -26.40
N GLY A 30 -5.00 -3.00 -25.65
CA GLY A 30 -5.44 -2.93 -24.25
C GLY A 30 -4.35 -2.53 -23.24
N LEU A 31 -3.08 -2.52 -23.64
CA LEU A 31 -1.96 -2.19 -22.74
C LEU A 31 -1.95 -0.72 -22.24
N SER A 32 -2.70 0.21 -22.84
CA SER A 32 -2.41 1.65 -22.71
C SER A 32 -3.06 2.40 -21.56
N ASP A 33 -4.07 1.87 -20.91
CA ASP A 33 -4.95 2.73 -20.11
C ASP A 33 -4.70 2.71 -18.60
N ASP A 34 -3.97 1.73 -18.08
CA ASP A 34 -3.85 1.49 -16.62
C ASP A 34 -2.52 1.95 -15.98
N VAL A 35 -1.54 2.42 -16.74
CA VAL A 35 -0.22 2.73 -16.17
C VAL A 35 -0.10 4.15 -15.68
N THR A 36 -0.13 4.32 -14.37
CA THR A 36 -0.09 5.63 -13.70
C THR A 36 1.31 6.27 -13.70
N GLU A 37 2.38 5.49 -13.70
CA GLU A 37 3.77 5.99 -13.65
C GLU A 37 4.33 6.37 -15.02
N ALA A 38 4.91 7.58 -15.12
CA ALA A 38 5.46 8.11 -16.38
C ALA A 38 6.60 7.26 -16.98
N ALA A 39 7.35 6.54 -16.16
CA ALA A 39 8.41 5.64 -16.60
C ALA A 39 7.83 4.41 -17.31
N PHE A 40 6.83 3.77 -16.72
CA PHE A 40 6.16 2.61 -17.28
C PHE A 40 5.37 2.94 -18.54
N ARG A 41 4.74 4.12 -18.62
CA ARG A 41 4.07 4.60 -19.84
C ARG A 41 5.00 4.73 -21.04
N ARG A 42 6.28 5.04 -20.84
CA ARG A 42 7.26 5.07 -21.94
C ARG A 42 7.62 3.67 -22.42
N MET A 43 7.87 2.76 -21.48
CA MET A 43 8.19 1.36 -21.81
C MET A 43 7.02 0.68 -22.53
N GLU A 44 5.83 0.90 -22.06
CA GLU A 44 4.59 0.41 -22.65
C GLU A 44 4.39 0.91 -24.09
N ARG A 45 4.55 2.23 -24.33
CA ARG A 45 4.52 2.77 -25.70
C ARG A 45 5.56 2.16 -26.61
N SER A 46 6.75 1.87 -26.09
CA SER A 46 7.80 1.21 -26.87
C SER A 46 7.40 -0.22 -27.21
N ILE A 47 6.84 -0.97 -26.26
CA ILE A 47 6.33 -2.33 -26.50
C ILE A 47 5.23 -2.31 -27.56
N ARG A 48 4.29 -1.38 -27.47
CA ARG A 48 3.22 -1.24 -28.45
C ARG A 48 3.75 -0.97 -29.84
N HIS A 49 4.61 0.03 -29.98
CA HIS A 49 5.20 0.38 -31.28
C HIS A 49 5.98 -0.79 -31.89
N MET A 50 6.82 -1.45 -31.09
CA MET A 50 7.55 -2.65 -31.54
C MET A 50 6.61 -3.81 -31.89
N SER A 51 5.50 -3.95 -31.20
CA SER A 51 4.49 -4.99 -31.49
C SER A 51 3.74 -4.72 -32.78
N GLU A 52 3.38 -3.48 -33.08
CA GLU A 52 2.78 -3.08 -34.34
C GLU A 52 3.76 -3.33 -35.51
N GLU A 53 5.02 -2.97 -35.36
CA GLU A 53 6.06 -3.23 -36.35
C GLU A 53 6.31 -4.73 -36.54
N TYR A 54 6.30 -5.51 -35.45
CA TYR A 54 6.39 -6.97 -35.50
C TYR A 54 5.24 -7.58 -36.32
N LEU A 55 4.00 -7.15 -36.09
CA LEU A 55 2.85 -7.64 -36.85
C LEU A 55 2.96 -7.34 -38.34
N ASP A 56 3.44 -6.15 -38.70
CA ASP A 56 3.69 -5.78 -40.10
C ASP A 56 4.79 -6.66 -40.74
N LEU A 57 5.91 -6.88 -40.03
CA LEU A 57 6.98 -7.77 -40.48
C LEU A 57 6.53 -9.20 -40.66
N VAL A 58 5.67 -9.71 -39.77
CA VAL A 58 5.09 -11.04 -39.86
C VAL A 58 4.17 -11.14 -41.07
N GLY A 59 3.29 -10.17 -41.31
CA GLY A 59 2.45 -10.10 -42.50
C GLY A 59 3.28 -10.11 -43.78
N GLN A 60 4.32 -9.27 -43.87
CA GLN A 60 5.24 -9.25 -45.02
C GLN A 60 6.01 -10.56 -45.21
N THR A 61 6.33 -11.27 -44.11
CA THR A 61 6.98 -12.58 -44.16
C THR A 61 6.09 -13.62 -44.81
N ILE A 62 4.82 -13.65 -44.43
CA ILE A 62 3.79 -14.56 -45.00
C ILE A 62 3.57 -14.27 -46.49
N GLU A 63 3.43 -12.99 -46.86
CA GLU A 63 3.28 -12.60 -48.25
C GLU A 63 4.49 -13.02 -49.11
N ALA A 64 5.72 -12.77 -48.62
CA ALA A 64 6.92 -13.19 -49.34
C ALA A 64 7.01 -14.70 -49.51
N LYS A 65 6.58 -15.48 -48.50
CA LYS A 65 6.51 -16.94 -48.57
C LYS A 65 5.50 -17.41 -49.59
N ARG A 66 4.28 -16.83 -49.61
CA ARG A 66 3.22 -17.14 -50.59
C ARG A 66 3.65 -16.76 -52.00
N GLY A 67 4.31 -15.64 -52.17
CA GLY A 67 4.88 -15.15 -53.44
C GLY A 67 6.13 -15.93 -53.90
N ARG A 68 6.58 -16.95 -53.16
CA ARG A 68 7.76 -17.78 -53.43
C ARG A 68 9.07 -16.96 -53.56
N ASN A 69 9.13 -15.78 -52.96
CA ASN A 69 10.32 -14.94 -52.94
C ASN A 69 11.20 -15.30 -51.72
N VAL A 70 12.11 -16.25 -51.93
CA VAL A 70 12.92 -16.84 -50.88
C VAL A 70 13.82 -15.81 -50.19
N GLU A 71 14.45 -14.89 -50.96
CA GLU A 71 15.34 -13.89 -50.41
C GLU A 71 14.59 -12.88 -49.51
N LYS A 72 13.47 -12.36 -50.02
CA LYS A 72 12.63 -11.43 -49.26
C LYS A 72 12.06 -12.12 -48.00
N TYR A 73 11.65 -13.39 -48.14
CA TYR A 73 11.16 -14.19 -47.03
C TYR A 73 12.22 -14.32 -45.92
N ARG A 74 13.46 -14.71 -46.27
CA ARG A 74 14.53 -14.91 -45.30
C ARG A 74 14.79 -13.64 -44.47
N VAL A 75 14.97 -12.51 -45.16
CA VAL A 75 15.26 -11.22 -44.50
C VAL A 75 14.10 -10.78 -43.59
N ARG A 76 12.84 -10.93 -44.05
CA ARG A 76 11.69 -10.54 -43.25
C ARG A 76 11.49 -11.44 -42.03
N TYR A 77 11.74 -12.74 -42.17
CA TYR A 77 11.67 -13.70 -41.09
C TYR A 77 12.72 -13.40 -40.02
N GLU A 78 13.97 -13.14 -40.42
CA GLU A 78 15.05 -12.76 -39.47
C GLU A 78 14.69 -11.47 -38.72
N ASN A 79 14.19 -10.43 -39.40
CA ASN A 79 13.78 -9.20 -38.79
C ASN A 79 12.60 -9.39 -37.81
N ALA A 80 11.60 -10.19 -38.18
CA ALA A 80 10.47 -10.50 -37.31
C ALA A 80 10.93 -11.25 -36.04
N THR A 81 11.83 -12.23 -36.19
CA THR A 81 12.39 -12.96 -35.05
C THR A 81 13.19 -12.04 -34.12
N GLN A 82 13.98 -11.15 -34.67
CA GLN A 82 14.75 -10.17 -33.91
C GLN A 82 13.85 -9.20 -33.16
N MET A 83 12.78 -8.73 -33.81
CA MET A 83 11.79 -7.85 -33.18
C MET A 83 11.07 -8.55 -32.03
N TYR A 84 10.71 -9.83 -32.19
CA TYR A 84 10.11 -10.64 -31.13
C TYR A 84 11.03 -10.77 -29.91
N GLU A 85 12.33 -10.98 -30.10
CA GLU A 85 13.32 -11.03 -29.01
C GLU A 85 13.45 -9.68 -28.29
N TYR A 86 13.42 -8.58 -29.03
CA TYR A 86 13.41 -7.24 -28.43
C TYR A 86 12.16 -6.99 -27.59
N ILE A 87 10.98 -7.34 -28.11
CA ILE A 87 9.72 -7.21 -27.36
C ILE A 87 9.78 -8.01 -26.06
N ASN A 88 10.20 -9.27 -26.12
CA ASN A 88 10.32 -10.11 -24.93
C ASN A 88 11.30 -9.52 -23.90
N THR A 89 12.43 -9.01 -24.34
CA THR A 89 13.41 -8.35 -23.47
C THR A 89 12.82 -7.12 -22.78
N TYR A 90 12.05 -6.31 -23.53
CA TYR A 90 11.39 -5.13 -22.98
C TYR A 90 10.28 -5.49 -22.00
N ILE A 91 9.47 -6.50 -22.29
CA ILE A 91 8.42 -7.01 -21.37
C ILE A 91 9.06 -7.52 -20.08
N TYR A 92 10.15 -8.28 -20.19
CA TYR A 92 10.88 -8.77 -19.02
C TYR A 92 11.45 -7.63 -18.17
N SER A 93 12.01 -6.61 -18.82
CA SER A 93 12.52 -5.41 -18.16
C SER A 93 11.41 -4.62 -17.47
N LEU A 94 10.25 -4.47 -18.11
CA LEU A 94 9.08 -3.81 -17.54
C LEU A 94 8.58 -4.56 -16.28
N ASN A 95 8.43 -5.87 -16.37
CA ASN A 95 8.00 -6.69 -15.24
C ASN A 95 8.97 -6.59 -14.05
N ASN A 96 10.27 -6.64 -14.33
CA ASN A 96 11.30 -6.50 -13.28
C ASN A 96 11.25 -5.12 -12.62
N GLU A 97 11.10 -4.05 -13.40
CA GLU A 97 11.03 -2.70 -12.86
C GLU A 97 9.74 -2.48 -12.05
N GLN A 98 8.60 -3.00 -12.51
CA GLN A 98 7.35 -2.98 -11.75
C GLN A 98 7.48 -3.76 -10.44
N PHE A 99 8.10 -4.94 -10.48
CA PHE A 99 8.33 -5.74 -9.27
C PHE A 99 9.23 -5.00 -8.28
N ARG A 100 10.31 -4.37 -8.77
CA ARG A 100 11.22 -3.58 -7.95
C ARG A 100 10.52 -2.37 -7.33
N SER A 101 9.77 -1.59 -8.11
CA SER A 101 9.01 -0.43 -7.64
C SER A 101 7.98 -0.84 -6.57
N ASN A 102 7.25 -1.90 -6.80
CA ASN A 102 6.31 -2.44 -5.82
C ASN A 102 7.01 -2.88 -4.52
N SER A 103 8.15 -3.57 -4.62
CA SER A 103 8.93 -4.00 -3.46
C SER A 103 9.46 -2.81 -2.64
N GLU A 104 9.95 -1.77 -3.32
CA GLU A 104 10.38 -0.52 -2.66
C GLU A 104 9.22 0.20 -1.97
N ASN A 105 8.05 0.25 -2.61
CA ASN A 105 6.83 0.84 -2.03
C ASN A 105 6.37 0.05 -0.79
N TYR A 106 6.38 -1.27 -0.83
CA TYR A 106 6.10 -2.12 0.33
C TYR A 106 7.09 -1.91 1.47
N SER A 107 8.38 -1.78 1.17
CA SER A 107 9.42 -1.52 2.17
C SER A 107 9.23 -0.15 2.84
N ARG A 108 8.93 0.89 2.07
CA ARG A 108 8.64 2.24 2.60
C ARG A 108 7.38 2.25 3.46
N LEU A 109 6.32 1.57 3.01
CA LEU A 109 5.07 1.46 3.74
C LEU A 109 5.27 0.71 5.07
N SER A 110 5.99 -0.42 5.06
CA SER A 110 6.35 -1.18 6.26
C SER A 110 7.16 -0.36 7.25
N GLY A 111 8.12 0.45 6.77
CA GLY A 111 8.88 1.38 7.60
C GLY A 111 8.00 2.46 8.26
N ALA A 112 7.05 3.02 7.52
CA ALA A 112 6.10 4.00 8.04
C ALA A 112 5.18 3.38 9.10
N PHE A 113 4.68 2.16 8.89
CA PHE A 113 3.86 1.44 9.87
C PHE A 113 4.63 1.18 11.17
N ARG A 114 5.89 0.77 11.10
CA ARG A 114 6.72 0.54 12.28
C ARG A 114 6.96 1.82 13.09
N SER A 115 7.17 2.93 12.41
CA SER A 115 7.30 4.24 13.07
C SER A 115 5.99 4.64 13.74
N PHE A 116 4.86 4.45 13.08
CA PHE A 116 3.54 4.73 13.63
C PHE A 116 3.23 3.85 14.86
N GLU A 117 3.58 2.57 14.82
CA GLU A 117 3.43 1.65 15.95
C GLU A 117 4.23 2.14 17.17
N LEU A 118 5.50 2.51 17.00
CA LEU A 118 6.32 3.06 18.08
C LEU A 118 5.75 4.35 18.68
N PHE A 119 5.32 5.28 17.81
CA PHE A 119 4.66 6.51 18.25
C PHE A 119 3.38 6.23 19.04
N SER A 120 2.58 5.29 18.59
CA SER A 120 1.33 4.91 19.24
C SER A 120 1.57 4.32 20.62
N VAL A 121 2.54 3.43 20.77
CA VAL A 121 2.91 2.83 22.06
C VAL A 121 3.43 3.88 23.03
N ILE A 122 4.30 4.77 22.58
CA ILE A 122 4.84 5.86 23.42
C ILE A 122 3.71 6.77 23.90
N THR A 123 2.83 7.20 22.99
CA THR A 123 1.71 8.08 23.33
C THR A 123 0.77 7.42 24.34
N LEU A 124 0.42 6.15 24.12
CA LEU A 124 -0.44 5.40 25.04
C LEU A 124 0.18 5.27 26.43
N THR A 125 1.48 5.03 26.51
CA THR A 125 2.22 4.93 27.76
C THR A 125 2.21 6.27 28.52
N ILE A 126 2.44 7.38 27.83
CA ILE A 126 2.40 8.72 28.42
C ILE A 126 1.00 9.02 28.98
N VAL A 127 -0.04 8.75 28.20
CA VAL A 127 -1.44 8.96 28.64
C VAL A 127 -1.76 8.11 29.87
N ALA A 128 -1.33 6.85 29.89
CA ALA A 128 -1.53 5.97 31.05
C ALA A 128 -0.84 6.50 32.30
N VAL A 129 0.40 6.96 32.20
CA VAL A 129 1.15 7.52 33.35
C VAL A 129 0.48 8.80 33.87
N ILE A 130 0.07 9.70 32.97
CA ILE A 130 -0.65 10.92 33.35
C ILE A 130 -1.98 10.58 34.03
N SER A 131 -2.72 9.63 33.51
CA SER A 131 -4.00 9.20 34.10
C SER A 131 -3.83 8.67 35.51
N VAL A 132 -2.83 7.84 35.75
CA VAL A 132 -2.52 7.32 37.10
C VAL A 132 -2.14 8.47 38.03
N ALA A 133 -1.31 9.39 37.59
CA ALA A 133 -0.89 10.56 38.40
C ALA A 133 -2.10 11.42 38.79
N ILE A 134 -3.01 11.69 37.87
CA ILE A 134 -4.25 12.41 38.12
C ILE A 134 -5.13 11.68 39.17
N VAL A 135 -5.32 10.37 39.03
CA VAL A 135 -6.12 9.59 39.97
C VAL A 135 -5.51 9.63 41.37
N VAL A 136 -4.21 9.44 41.49
CA VAL A 136 -3.51 9.52 42.80
C VAL A 136 -3.65 10.90 43.44
N LYS A 137 -3.50 11.94 42.64
CA LYS A 137 -3.64 13.35 43.13
C LYS A 137 -5.08 13.61 43.60
N LEU A 138 -6.10 13.29 42.77
CA LEU A 138 -7.50 13.48 43.13
C LEU A 138 -7.91 12.67 44.37
N THR A 139 -7.39 11.46 44.53
CA THR A 139 -7.65 10.63 45.70
C THR A 139 -7.06 11.28 46.96
N GLY A 140 -5.83 11.81 46.90
CA GLY A 140 -5.17 12.41 48.03
C GLY A 140 -5.73 13.77 48.42
N GLU A 141 -5.99 14.64 47.45
CA GLU A 141 -6.37 16.05 47.68
C GLU A 141 -7.86 16.26 47.85
N ILE A 142 -8.71 15.40 47.28
CA ILE A 142 -10.16 15.58 47.31
C ILE A 142 -10.87 14.45 48.06
N ILE A 143 -10.71 13.19 47.66
CA ILE A 143 -11.46 12.06 48.18
C ILE A 143 -11.11 11.79 49.66
N SER A 144 -9.87 11.80 50.03
CA SER A 144 -9.41 11.51 51.39
C SER A 144 -9.90 12.58 52.41
N PRO A 145 -9.75 13.89 52.17
CA PRO A 145 -10.33 14.90 53.06
C PRO A 145 -11.86 14.83 53.17
N LEU A 146 -12.58 14.68 52.05
CA LEU A 146 -14.03 14.53 52.07
C LEU A 146 -14.51 13.33 52.90
N LYS A 147 -13.79 12.20 52.81
CA LYS A 147 -14.12 11.02 53.63
C LYS A 147 -13.91 11.31 55.14
N ARG A 148 -12.86 12.01 55.52
CA ARG A 148 -12.60 12.43 56.94
C ARG A 148 -13.68 13.40 57.42
N LEU A 149 -14.06 14.41 56.62
CA LEU A 149 -15.17 15.32 56.95
C LEU A 149 -16.49 14.56 57.12
N THR A 150 -16.79 13.56 56.27
CA THR A 150 -18.00 12.74 56.42
C THR A 150 -17.98 11.95 57.74
N VAL A 151 -16.85 11.41 58.14
CA VAL A 151 -16.73 10.68 59.42
C VAL A 151 -16.96 11.64 60.58
N MET A 152 -16.32 12.80 60.58
CA MET A 152 -16.47 13.81 61.60
C MET A 152 -17.91 14.33 61.71
N ALA A 153 -18.60 14.60 60.57
CA ALA A 153 -19.99 14.98 60.56
C ALA A 153 -20.91 13.94 61.21
N ASN A 154 -20.64 12.65 60.95
CA ASN A 154 -21.36 11.58 61.59
C ASN A 154 -21.14 11.46 63.10
N GLU A 155 -19.91 11.71 63.57
CA GLU A 155 -19.59 11.72 65.00
C GLU A 155 -20.31 12.86 65.71
N VAL A 156 -20.27 14.08 65.15
CA VAL A 156 -21.00 15.23 65.67
C VAL A 156 -22.52 14.99 65.68
N ALA A 157 -23.06 14.34 64.61
CA ALA A 157 -24.50 13.99 64.56
C ALA A 157 -24.88 12.94 65.64
N GLY A 158 -23.91 12.15 66.09
CA GLY A 158 -24.07 11.19 67.20
C GLY A 158 -23.81 11.78 68.56
N GLU A 159 -23.82 13.12 68.70
CA GLU A 159 -23.55 13.86 69.96
C GLU A 159 -22.15 13.64 70.52
N ASN A 160 -21.22 13.13 69.75
CA ASN A 160 -19.81 12.99 70.12
C ASN A 160 -19.03 14.25 69.66
N PHE A 161 -18.84 15.22 70.57
CA PHE A 161 -18.14 16.47 70.31
C PHE A 161 -16.64 16.42 70.66
N ASP A 162 -16.15 15.31 71.16
CA ASP A 162 -14.76 15.11 71.57
C ASP A 162 -13.94 14.53 70.40
N THR A 163 -14.07 15.17 69.21
CA THR A 163 -13.40 14.75 67.99
C THR A 163 -12.11 15.51 67.74
N GLU A 164 -11.09 14.84 67.23
CA GLU A 164 -9.81 15.43 66.89
C GLU A 164 -9.97 16.42 65.69
N LEU A 165 -9.43 17.64 65.83
CA LEU A 165 -9.48 18.66 64.76
C LEU A 165 -8.79 18.16 63.49
N LEU A 166 -9.42 18.34 62.33
CA LEU A 166 -8.87 17.95 61.06
C LEU A 166 -7.79 18.95 60.59
N PRO A 167 -6.64 18.50 60.10
CA PRO A 167 -5.66 19.42 59.53
C PRO A 167 -6.19 20.05 58.25
N VAL A 168 -6.18 21.37 58.15
CA VAL A 168 -6.55 22.11 56.93
C VAL A 168 -5.34 22.02 55.98
N GLN A 169 -5.44 21.15 54.98
CA GLN A 169 -4.35 20.81 54.04
C GLN A 169 -4.48 21.52 52.68
N SER A 170 -5.60 22.18 52.40
CA SER A 170 -5.86 22.85 51.14
C SER A 170 -6.37 24.25 51.32
N GLU A 171 -6.06 25.18 50.43
CA GLU A 171 -6.54 26.56 50.38
C GLU A 171 -7.82 26.71 49.51
N ASP A 172 -8.36 25.58 48.99
CA ASP A 172 -9.59 25.54 48.18
C ASP A 172 -10.86 25.40 49.04
N GLU A 173 -12.00 25.14 48.39
CA GLU A 173 -13.28 24.95 49.04
C GLU A 173 -13.27 23.81 50.09
N ILE A 174 -12.44 22.80 49.90
CA ILE A 174 -12.25 21.69 50.84
C ILE A 174 -11.60 22.17 52.11
N GLY A 175 -10.58 23.03 51.97
CA GLY A 175 -9.92 23.69 53.13
C GLY A 175 -10.85 24.60 53.91
N VAL A 176 -11.69 25.40 53.21
CA VAL A 176 -12.72 26.27 53.85
C VAL A 176 -13.75 25.43 54.63
N VAL A 177 -14.25 24.36 54.03
CA VAL A 177 -15.21 23.43 54.70
C VAL A 177 -14.54 22.77 55.91
N THR A 178 -13.29 22.28 55.76
CA THR A 178 -12.55 21.68 56.87
C THR A 178 -12.39 22.64 58.03
N GLY A 179 -12.04 23.94 57.76
CA GLY A 179 -11.94 24.95 58.77
C GLY A 179 -13.26 25.33 59.45
N ALA A 180 -14.37 25.23 58.75
CA ALA A 180 -15.70 25.51 59.33
C ALA A 180 -16.20 24.35 60.20
N PHE A 181 -15.71 23.12 60.00
CA PHE A 181 -16.05 21.97 60.86
C PHE A 181 -15.19 21.88 62.12
N ASN A 182 -14.00 22.52 62.14
CA ASN A 182 -13.15 22.62 63.33
C ASN A 182 -13.62 23.68 64.33
#